data_1e09f7d7ae4316fb502743638ce457b3
#
_entry.id   1e09f7d7ae4316fb502743638ce457b3
#
_cell.length_a   1.000
_cell.length_b   1.000
_cell.length_c   1.000
_cell.angle_alpha   90.00
_cell.angle_beta   90.00
_cell.angle_gamma   90.00
#
_symmetry.space_group_name_H-M   'P 1'
#
loop_
_entity.id
_entity.type
_entity.pdbx_description
1 polymer ?
#
loop_
_entity_poly.entity_id
_entity_poly.type
_entity_poly.pdbx_seq_one_letter_code
_entity_poly.pdbx_strand_id
1 'polypeptide(L)'
;MLVSIVVLFPFLFISILREGWYPVFFKLARIWAYIILFGMGFMPIIKRGVNFKKGESYMIVANHTSMIDIMLMLFIAKDPVVFVGKKELSKIPLFGFIYKRTCILVDRNNPKSRRAVFNSAQQKINLGYSICIFPEGGVPYNESIVLDDFKDGAFRLAIEHK
;
A
#
# COMPACT_ATOMS: atom_id res chain seq x y z
N MET A 1 13.00 15.69 -0.55
CA MET A 1 12.34 14.49 -1.11
C MET A 1 13.28 13.63 -1.96
N LEU A 2 13.89 14.13 -3.05
CA LEU A 2 14.81 13.35 -3.90
C LEU A 2 16.00 12.76 -3.14
N VAL A 3 16.64 13.52 -2.26
CA VAL A 3 17.80 13.05 -1.47
C VAL A 3 17.43 11.84 -0.59
N SER A 4 16.27 11.85 0.07
CA SER A 4 15.84 10.73 0.90
C SER A 4 15.57 9.46 0.09
N ILE A 5 15.06 9.60 -1.15
CA ILE A 5 14.89 8.47 -2.07
C ILE A 5 16.25 7.88 -2.44
N VAL A 6 17.21 8.72 -2.85
CA VAL A 6 18.55 8.26 -3.29
C VAL A 6 19.27 7.54 -2.15
N VAL A 7 19.22 8.08 -0.92
CA VAL A 7 19.89 7.49 0.25
C VAL A 7 19.24 6.17 0.67
N LEU A 8 17.91 6.10 0.70
CA LEU A 8 17.19 4.90 1.16
C LEU A 8 17.00 3.83 0.07
N PHE A 9 17.11 4.21 -1.21
CA PHE A 9 16.87 3.30 -2.34
C PHE A 9 17.71 2.01 -2.27
N PRO A 10 19.05 2.05 -2.04
CA PRO A 10 19.85 0.83 -1.95
C PRO A 10 19.35 -0.14 -0.87
N PHE A 11 18.98 0.40 0.30
CA PHE A 11 18.49 -0.40 1.42
C PHE A 11 17.11 -0.99 1.13
N LEU A 12 16.20 -0.20 0.54
CA LEU A 12 14.90 -0.67 0.07
C LEU A 12 15.07 -1.76 -0.99
N PHE A 13 15.98 -1.56 -1.94
CA PHE A 13 16.26 -2.52 -3.00
C PHE A 13 16.76 -3.85 -2.45
N ILE A 14 17.76 -3.82 -1.56
CA ILE A 14 18.32 -5.03 -0.95
C ILE A 14 17.25 -5.77 -0.13
N SER A 15 16.42 -5.04 0.62
CA SER A 15 15.39 -5.63 1.49
C SER A 15 14.25 -6.35 0.76
N ILE A 16 14.12 -6.16 -0.56
CA ILE A 16 13.10 -6.85 -1.37
C ILE A 16 13.65 -8.01 -2.21
N LEU A 17 14.95 -8.30 -2.15
CA LEU A 17 15.56 -9.40 -2.91
C LEU A 17 15.10 -10.78 -2.42
N ARG A 18 14.70 -10.89 -1.15
CA ARG A 18 14.14 -12.10 -0.55
C ARG A 18 12.76 -11.82 0.02
N GLU A 19 11.79 -12.68 -0.27
CA GLU A 19 10.40 -12.51 0.22
C GLU A 19 10.31 -12.45 1.74
N GLY A 20 11.09 -13.26 2.46
CA GLY A 20 11.13 -13.26 3.93
C GLY A 20 11.64 -11.96 4.56
N TRP A 21 12.23 -11.06 3.77
CA TRP A 21 12.71 -9.76 4.23
C TRP A 21 11.69 -8.64 4.11
N TYR A 22 10.47 -8.95 3.65
CA TYR A 22 9.40 -7.96 3.54
C TYR A 22 9.16 -7.15 4.83
N PRO A 23 9.21 -7.72 6.05
CA PRO A 23 9.09 -6.92 7.28
C PRO A 23 10.22 -5.88 7.45
N VAL A 24 11.43 -6.17 6.94
CA VAL A 24 12.56 -5.21 6.94
C VAL A 24 12.27 -4.10 5.93
N PHE A 25 11.87 -4.46 4.71
CA PHE A 25 11.41 -3.49 3.71
C PHE A 25 10.35 -2.56 4.28
N PHE A 26 9.33 -3.12 4.93
CA PHE A 26 8.23 -2.36 5.50
C PHE A 26 8.71 -1.35 6.57
N LYS A 27 9.64 -1.74 7.44
CA LYS A 27 10.24 -0.82 8.42
C LYS A 27 10.98 0.34 7.75
N LEU A 28 11.77 0.06 6.70
CA LEU A 28 12.47 1.08 5.93
C LEU A 28 11.50 2.01 5.19
N ALA A 29 10.45 1.45 4.58
CA ALA A 29 9.39 2.21 3.92
C ALA A 29 8.64 3.12 4.90
N ARG A 30 8.41 2.68 6.15
CA ARG A 30 7.85 3.53 7.21
C ARG A 30 8.79 4.67 7.57
N ILE A 31 10.08 4.41 7.75
CA ILE A 31 11.07 5.47 8.01
C ILE A 31 11.03 6.49 6.88
N TRP A 32 10.99 6.03 5.64
CA TRP A 32 10.88 6.89 4.48
C TRP A 32 9.58 7.71 4.49
N ALA A 33 8.45 7.10 4.84
CA ALA A 33 7.18 7.79 4.99
C ALA A 33 7.24 8.89 6.06
N TYR A 34 7.88 8.64 7.20
CA TYR A 34 8.14 9.66 8.23
C TYR A 34 8.93 10.84 7.66
N ILE A 35 10.04 10.56 6.96
CA ILE A 35 10.90 11.61 6.38
C ILE A 35 10.10 12.46 5.38
N ILE A 36 9.27 11.83 4.54
CA ILE A 36 8.43 12.53 3.56
C ILE A 36 7.39 13.40 4.26
N LEU A 37 6.59 12.82 5.16
CA LEU A 37 5.51 13.54 5.83
C LEU A 37 6.04 14.76 6.59
N PHE A 38 6.99 14.57 7.48
CA PHE A 38 7.53 15.66 8.29
C PHE A 38 8.39 16.63 7.48
N GLY A 39 9.14 16.14 6.49
CA GLY A 39 9.92 16.98 5.58
C GLY A 39 9.07 17.86 4.67
N MET A 40 7.82 17.49 4.42
CA MET A 40 6.82 18.32 3.73
C MET A 40 5.97 19.20 4.68
N GLY A 41 6.25 19.17 5.99
CA GLY A 41 5.53 19.95 6.99
C GLY A 41 4.20 19.34 7.43
N PHE A 42 3.89 18.09 7.08
CA PHE A 42 2.68 17.42 7.57
C PHE A 42 2.85 16.98 9.03
N MET A 43 1.86 17.26 9.84
CA MET A 43 1.74 16.77 11.23
C MET A 43 0.45 15.95 11.35
N PRO A 44 0.48 14.62 11.05
CA PRO A 44 -0.72 13.80 11.05
C PRO A 44 -1.33 13.68 12.44
N ILE A 45 -2.61 14.00 12.57
CA ILE A 45 -3.40 13.78 13.78
C ILE A 45 -4.21 12.49 13.59
N ILE A 46 -3.90 11.47 14.38
CA ILE A 46 -4.56 10.17 14.27
C ILE A 46 -5.67 10.06 15.32
N LYS A 47 -6.91 9.99 14.88
CA LYS A 47 -8.05 9.63 15.72
C LYS A 47 -8.42 8.17 15.46
N ARG A 48 -8.38 7.32 16.47
CA ARG A 48 -8.65 5.88 16.35
C ARG A 48 -9.95 5.53 17.04
N GLY A 49 -10.90 4.98 16.28
CA GLY A 49 -12.10 4.35 16.83
C GLY A 49 -11.87 2.91 17.30
N VAL A 50 -10.88 2.21 16.68
CA VAL A 50 -10.53 0.82 16.98
C VAL A 50 -9.02 0.68 17.07
N ASN A 51 -8.52 -0.13 18.00
CA ASN A 51 -7.12 -0.48 18.09
C ASN A 51 -6.85 -1.77 17.33
N PHE A 52 -5.95 -1.71 16.35
CA PHE A 52 -5.42 -2.91 15.72
C PHE A 52 -4.62 -3.74 16.72
N LYS A 53 -4.90 -5.02 16.81
CA LYS A 53 -4.14 -5.94 17.62
C LYS A 53 -2.85 -6.33 16.89
N LYS A 54 -1.76 -6.35 17.61
CA LYS A 54 -0.46 -6.72 17.06
C LYS A 54 -0.47 -8.18 16.58
N GLY A 55 0.06 -8.41 15.38
CA GLY A 55 0.16 -9.76 14.80
C GLY A 55 -1.13 -10.26 14.13
N GLU A 56 -2.20 -9.48 14.13
CA GLU A 56 -3.40 -9.77 13.34
C GLU A 56 -3.34 -9.09 11.96
N SER A 57 -3.81 -9.80 10.94
CA SER A 57 -3.94 -9.27 9.57
C SER A 57 -5.29 -8.60 9.39
N TYR A 58 -5.29 -7.48 8.67
CA TYR A 58 -6.49 -6.67 8.41
C TYR A 58 -6.63 -6.36 6.93
N MET A 59 -7.87 -6.31 6.47
CA MET A 59 -8.22 -5.65 5.22
C MET A 59 -8.51 -4.18 5.49
N ILE A 60 -7.60 -3.31 5.07
CA ILE A 60 -7.70 -1.87 5.28
C ILE A 60 -8.25 -1.24 4.01
N VAL A 61 -9.42 -0.63 4.10
CA VAL A 61 -10.07 0.09 3.01
C VAL A 61 -10.04 1.57 3.34
N ALA A 62 -9.39 2.36 2.50
CA ALA A 62 -9.23 3.80 2.72
C ALA A 62 -9.57 4.58 1.44
N ASN A 63 -10.10 5.80 1.57
CA ASN A 63 -10.24 6.72 0.45
C ASN A 63 -8.86 7.20 -0.05
N HIS A 64 -8.83 7.72 -1.30
CA HIS A 64 -7.56 8.06 -1.96
C HIS A 64 -7.67 9.40 -2.69
N THR A 65 -7.31 10.46 -1.99
CA THR A 65 -7.35 11.84 -2.51
C THR A 65 -6.00 12.37 -2.95
N SER A 66 -4.90 11.76 -2.47
CA SER A 66 -3.54 12.19 -2.77
C SER A 66 -2.54 11.04 -2.73
N MET A 67 -1.44 11.17 -3.45
CA MET A 67 -0.32 10.22 -3.34
C MET A 67 0.29 10.17 -1.94
N ILE A 68 0.06 11.20 -1.12
CA ILE A 68 0.50 11.26 0.28
C ILE A 68 -0.23 10.22 1.16
N ASP A 69 -1.41 9.74 0.74
CA ASP A 69 -2.19 8.76 1.48
C ASP A 69 -1.44 7.44 1.66
N ILE A 70 -0.60 7.07 0.69
CA ILE A 70 0.29 5.90 0.80
C ILE A 70 1.29 6.10 1.95
N MET A 71 1.84 7.30 2.08
CA MET A 71 2.76 7.64 3.17
C MET A 71 2.04 7.66 4.51
N LEU A 72 0.81 8.17 4.56
CA LEU A 72 -0.03 8.14 5.76
C LEU A 72 -0.37 6.72 6.18
N MET A 73 -0.68 5.83 5.24
CA MET A 73 -0.97 4.43 5.54
C MET A 73 0.27 3.71 6.08
N LEU A 74 1.47 3.93 5.50
CA LEU A 74 2.73 3.41 6.03
C LEU A 74 3.04 3.97 7.42
N PHE A 75 2.73 5.24 7.66
CA PHE A 75 2.91 5.89 8.97
C PHE A 75 2.01 5.29 10.05
N ILE A 76 0.72 5.07 9.74
CA ILE A 76 -0.30 4.59 10.67
C ILE A 76 -0.13 3.10 10.99
N ALA A 77 0.23 2.30 9.99
CA ALA A 77 0.34 0.85 10.13
C ALA A 77 1.52 0.46 11.03
N LYS A 78 1.27 -0.40 12.02
CA LYS A 78 2.30 -0.91 12.93
C LYS A 78 2.93 -2.19 12.42
N ASP A 79 2.14 -3.05 11.81
CA ASP A 79 2.53 -4.33 11.23
C ASP A 79 2.58 -4.26 9.69
N PRO A 80 3.26 -5.18 9.00
CA PRO A 80 3.44 -5.13 7.56
C PRO A 80 2.13 -5.04 6.78
N VAL A 81 2.04 -4.07 5.88
CA VAL A 81 0.90 -3.82 4.98
C VAL A 81 1.33 -3.92 3.54
N VAL A 82 0.58 -4.66 2.73
CA VAL A 82 0.75 -4.78 1.28
C VAL A 82 -0.34 -4.00 0.57
N PHE A 83 0.04 -3.14 -0.37
CA PHE A 83 -0.92 -2.35 -1.15
C PHE A 83 -1.39 -3.08 -2.39
N VAL A 84 -2.66 -2.87 -2.75
CA VAL A 84 -3.18 -3.26 -4.06
C VAL A 84 -3.03 -2.08 -5.01
N GLY A 85 -2.30 -2.27 -6.11
CA GLY A 85 -1.98 -1.17 -7.00
C GLY A 85 -2.08 -1.49 -8.49
N LYS A 86 -2.07 -0.46 -9.34
CA LYS A 86 -2.21 -0.57 -10.79
C LYS A 86 -1.01 -1.29 -11.42
N LYS A 87 -1.26 -2.30 -12.25
CA LYS A 87 -0.22 -3.06 -12.96
C LYS A 87 0.67 -2.19 -13.84
N GLU A 88 0.12 -1.12 -14.42
CA GLU A 88 0.83 -0.21 -15.32
C GLU A 88 2.02 0.45 -14.64
N LEU A 89 1.92 0.77 -13.35
CA LEU A 89 3.00 1.39 -12.56
C LEU A 89 4.23 0.48 -12.46
N SER A 90 4.06 -0.81 -12.64
CA SER A 90 5.17 -1.77 -12.64
C SER A 90 6.11 -1.65 -13.85
N LYS A 91 5.75 -0.85 -14.85
CA LYS A 91 6.56 -0.57 -16.03
C LYS A 91 7.53 0.60 -15.85
N ILE A 92 7.37 1.38 -14.79
CA ILE A 92 8.24 2.53 -14.49
C ILE A 92 9.65 2.01 -14.14
N PRO A 93 10.72 2.49 -14.81
CA PRO A 93 12.09 2.08 -14.51
C PRO A 93 12.43 2.27 -13.03
N LEU A 94 13.22 1.38 -12.46
CA LEU A 94 13.64 1.32 -11.06
C LEU A 94 12.46 1.14 -10.08
N PHE A 95 11.49 2.06 -10.07
CA PHE A 95 10.30 1.99 -9.22
C PHE A 95 9.51 0.70 -9.45
N GLY A 96 9.28 0.34 -10.70
CA GLY A 96 8.51 -0.87 -11.08
C GLY A 96 9.12 -2.16 -10.54
N PHE A 97 10.44 -2.21 -10.35
CA PHE A 97 11.09 -3.38 -9.76
C PHE A 97 10.69 -3.57 -8.28
N ILE A 98 10.74 -2.48 -7.49
CA ILE A 98 10.27 -2.49 -6.09
C ILE A 98 8.77 -2.76 -6.04
N TYR A 99 8.00 -2.03 -6.84
CA TYR A 99 6.56 -2.08 -6.86
C TYR A 99 5.99 -3.47 -7.16
N LYS A 100 6.58 -4.20 -8.11
CA LYS A 100 6.20 -5.60 -8.43
C LYS A 100 6.37 -6.56 -7.26
N ARG A 101 7.34 -6.32 -6.41
CA ARG A 101 7.67 -7.19 -5.27
C ARG A 101 6.93 -6.84 -4.00
N THR A 102 6.48 -5.60 -3.89
CA THR A 102 5.91 -5.05 -2.66
C THR A 102 4.41 -4.83 -2.72
N CYS A 103 3.82 -4.83 -3.93
CA CYS A 103 2.38 -4.61 -4.12
C CYS A 103 1.71 -5.81 -4.79
N ILE A 104 0.44 -5.98 -4.54
CA ILE A 104 -0.45 -6.86 -5.31
C ILE A 104 -0.90 -6.08 -6.53
N LEU A 105 -0.52 -6.55 -7.73
CA LEU A 105 -0.79 -5.84 -8.97
C LEU A 105 -2.14 -6.23 -9.55
N VAL A 106 -2.93 -5.23 -9.97
CA VAL A 106 -4.21 -5.41 -10.63
C VAL A 106 -4.24 -4.72 -11.99
N ASP A 107 -4.54 -5.49 -13.03
CA ASP A 107 -4.99 -4.98 -14.31
C ASP A 107 -6.53 -4.90 -14.26
N ARG A 108 -7.06 -3.70 -14.16
CA ARG A 108 -8.48 -3.47 -13.91
C ARG A 108 -9.36 -3.80 -15.11
N ASN A 109 -8.80 -3.76 -16.30
CA ASN A 109 -9.49 -4.09 -17.55
C ASN A 109 -9.56 -5.61 -17.81
N ASN A 110 -8.81 -6.40 -17.02
CA ASN A 110 -8.72 -7.84 -17.17
C ASN A 110 -9.43 -8.56 -16.00
N PRO A 111 -10.57 -9.24 -16.24
CA PRO A 111 -11.31 -9.99 -15.21
C PRO A 111 -10.47 -11.08 -14.55
N LYS A 112 -9.59 -11.76 -15.28
CA LYS A 112 -8.69 -12.78 -14.74
C LYS A 112 -7.68 -12.16 -13.77
N SER A 113 -7.15 -10.99 -14.10
CA SER A 113 -6.24 -10.26 -13.21
C SER A 113 -6.95 -9.81 -11.93
N ARG A 114 -8.19 -9.30 -12.04
CA ARG A 114 -8.99 -8.95 -10.86
C ARG A 114 -9.21 -10.15 -9.93
N ARG A 115 -9.50 -11.34 -10.50
CA ARG A 115 -9.65 -12.57 -9.71
C ARG A 115 -8.34 -13.02 -9.07
N ALA A 116 -7.20 -12.87 -9.76
CA ALA A 116 -5.89 -13.24 -9.23
C ALA A 116 -5.48 -12.41 -7.99
N VAL A 117 -6.03 -11.19 -7.84
CA VAL A 117 -5.81 -10.35 -6.63
C VAL A 117 -6.26 -11.08 -5.36
N PHE A 118 -7.39 -11.81 -5.41
CA PHE A 118 -7.92 -12.55 -4.26
C PHE A 118 -6.92 -13.61 -3.77
N ASN A 119 -6.40 -14.42 -4.69
CA ASN A 119 -5.39 -15.43 -4.35
C ASN A 119 -4.10 -14.79 -3.79
N SER A 120 -3.66 -13.70 -4.40
CA SER A 120 -2.47 -12.99 -3.94
C SER A 120 -2.67 -12.37 -2.55
N ALA A 121 -3.85 -11.81 -2.30
CA ALA A 121 -4.20 -11.25 -0.99
C ALA A 121 -4.22 -12.36 0.09
N GLN A 122 -4.85 -13.51 -0.21
CA GLN A 122 -4.86 -14.65 0.71
C GLN A 122 -3.45 -15.11 1.07
N GLN A 123 -2.56 -15.23 0.07
CA GLN A 123 -1.17 -15.60 0.33
C GLN A 123 -0.47 -14.62 1.28
N LYS A 124 -0.70 -13.30 1.11
CA LYS A 124 -0.10 -12.28 1.97
C LYS A 124 -0.70 -12.28 3.38
N ILE A 125 -2.02 -12.49 3.50
CA ILE A 125 -2.71 -12.64 4.79
C ILE A 125 -2.17 -13.87 5.55
N ASN A 126 -1.97 -14.99 4.87
CA ASN A 126 -1.39 -16.21 5.46
C ASN A 126 0.05 -16.01 5.96
N LEU A 127 0.77 -15.03 5.43
CA LEU A 127 2.08 -14.59 5.93
C LEU A 127 1.98 -13.61 7.10
N GLY A 128 0.78 -13.27 7.56
CA GLY A 128 0.54 -12.31 8.64
C GLY A 128 0.58 -10.84 8.21
N TYR A 129 0.44 -10.55 6.90
CA TYR A 129 0.45 -9.17 6.40
C TYR A 129 -0.98 -8.65 6.23
N SER A 130 -1.18 -7.39 6.58
CA SER A 130 -2.43 -6.68 6.25
C SER A 130 -2.45 -6.25 4.79
N ILE A 131 -3.64 -6.10 4.22
CA ILE A 131 -3.83 -5.62 2.85
C ILE A 131 -4.45 -4.22 2.90
N CYS A 132 -3.89 -3.28 2.16
CA CYS A 132 -4.47 -1.96 1.98
C CYS A 132 -4.94 -1.77 0.53
N ILE A 133 -6.20 -1.38 0.38
CA ILE A 133 -6.81 -1.12 -0.90
C ILE A 133 -7.56 0.21 -0.89
N PHE A 134 -7.41 0.98 -1.96
CA PHE A 134 -8.13 2.21 -2.21
C PHE A 134 -9.30 1.89 -3.18
N PRO A 135 -10.55 1.88 -2.70
CA PRO A 135 -11.69 1.40 -3.49
C PRO A 135 -12.01 2.31 -4.70
N GLU A 136 -11.66 3.57 -4.64
CA GLU A 136 -11.79 4.53 -5.74
C GLU A 136 -10.93 4.12 -6.94
N GLY A 137 -9.85 3.45 -6.67
CA GLY A 137 -8.98 2.91 -7.70
C GLY A 137 -7.90 3.87 -8.18
N GLY A 138 -7.74 5.02 -7.60
CA GLY A 138 -6.69 6.02 -7.90
C GLY A 138 -7.08 7.37 -7.37
N VAL A 139 -6.16 8.30 -7.41
CA VAL A 139 -6.41 9.71 -7.08
C VAL A 139 -7.29 10.32 -8.18
N PRO A 140 -8.39 11.02 -7.84
CA PRO A 140 -9.22 11.73 -8.81
C PRO A 140 -8.41 12.75 -9.60
N TYR A 141 -8.72 12.91 -10.89
CA TYR A 141 -8.11 13.97 -11.71
C TYR A 141 -8.60 15.37 -11.32
N ASN A 142 -9.82 15.46 -10.77
CA ASN A 142 -10.40 16.71 -10.31
C ASN A 142 -10.18 16.82 -8.80
N GLU A 143 -9.37 17.79 -8.39
CA GLU A 143 -9.00 18.01 -6.98
C GLU A 143 -10.19 18.43 -6.09
N SER A 144 -11.33 18.87 -6.69
CA SER A 144 -12.55 19.15 -5.93
C SER A 144 -13.28 17.89 -5.44
N ILE A 145 -12.94 16.71 -5.99
CA ILE A 145 -13.53 15.44 -5.59
C ILE A 145 -12.78 14.91 -4.37
N VAL A 146 -13.41 15.03 -3.21
CA VAL A 146 -12.85 14.53 -1.94
C VAL A 146 -13.10 13.02 -1.77
N LEU A 147 -14.15 12.49 -2.38
CA LEU A 147 -14.52 11.09 -2.34
C LEU A 147 -15.10 10.68 -3.70
N ASP A 148 -14.43 9.77 -4.39
CA ASP A 148 -14.87 9.21 -5.67
C ASP A 148 -15.67 7.91 -5.47
N ASP A 149 -16.29 7.39 -6.51
CA ASP A 149 -17.10 6.17 -6.47
C ASP A 149 -16.30 4.95 -6.03
N PHE A 150 -16.78 4.27 -5.01
CA PHE A 150 -16.18 3.06 -4.48
C PHE A 150 -16.51 1.84 -5.32
N LYS A 151 -15.49 1.13 -5.78
CA LYS A 151 -15.62 -0.11 -6.56
C LYS A 151 -15.79 -1.31 -5.63
N ASP A 152 -16.74 -2.19 -5.94
CA ASP A 152 -17.09 -3.38 -5.16
C ASP A 152 -15.92 -4.32 -4.86
N GLY A 153 -14.88 -4.33 -5.72
CA GLY A 153 -13.77 -5.26 -5.59
C GLY A 153 -13.06 -5.23 -4.24
N ALA A 154 -12.94 -4.05 -3.62
CA ALA A 154 -12.33 -3.90 -2.30
C ALA A 154 -13.16 -4.60 -1.21
N PHE A 155 -14.47 -4.40 -1.24
CA PHE A 155 -15.40 -4.96 -0.24
C PHE A 155 -15.57 -6.47 -0.42
N ARG A 156 -15.64 -6.96 -1.67
CA ARG A 156 -15.63 -8.40 -1.95
C ARG A 156 -14.38 -9.07 -1.42
N LEU A 157 -13.22 -8.45 -1.64
CA LEU A 157 -11.95 -8.96 -1.11
C LEU A 157 -11.99 -9.04 0.42
N ALA A 158 -12.53 -8.01 1.10
CA ALA A 158 -12.65 -7.99 2.54
C ALA A 158 -13.62 -9.07 3.09
N ILE A 159 -14.71 -9.36 2.36
CA ILE A 159 -15.69 -10.38 2.76
C ILE A 159 -15.14 -11.81 2.61
N GLU A 160 -14.41 -12.07 1.52
CA GLU A 160 -13.86 -13.41 1.24
C GLU A 160 -12.73 -13.83 2.17
N HIS A 161 -12.08 -12.85 2.84
CA HIS A 161 -10.93 -13.09 3.73
C HIS A 161 -11.23 -12.82 5.22
N LYS A 162 -12.49 -13.07 5.62
CA LYS A 162 -12.90 -13.04 7.03
C LYS A 162 -12.36 -14.22 7.81
#